data_a5de31d4980985ff8112e675fdba6630
#
_entry.id   a5de31d4980985ff8112e675fdba6630
#
_cell.length_a   1.000
_cell.length_b   1.000
_cell.length_c   1.000
_cell.angle_alpha   90.00
_cell.angle_beta   90.00
_cell.angle_gamma   90.00
#
_symmetry.space_group_name_H-M   'P 1'
#
loop_
_entity.id
_entity.type
_entity.pdbx_description
1 polymer ?
#
loop_
_entity_poly.entity_id
_entity_poly.type
_entity_poly.pdbx_seq_one_letter_code
_entity_poly.pdbx_strand_id
1 'polypeptide(L)'
;MTVQTPTAAQREPAPPSAPGGDEDAGPAAARRGDGAQQRLVIVSNRVADLRASQQTGGLAVGLADALRQRGGVWFGWNGKRTGETGGPVEATRIGNVTAIAAPISPADFDAYYLGYANSVLWPLFHYRLDLVDYSAESYDAYLRVNEAFARQLKPFLRPDDVIWVHDYHLIPLAGCLRRLGCRQRMGHFLHIPFPPPDLLAATPDHHQLVDAMAEYDLAGFQTHTDVGNLKTYLTTQTEAQELPGDCFRLGGRVVRIRRFPIGIDAQGFARLARKENTDPAIARMLRRLAGGQQIIGVDRLDYSNGEKPLNASPKVC
;
A
#
# COMPACT_ATOMS: atom_id res chain seq x y z
N MET A 1 -46.80 36.40 42.64
CA MET A 1 -45.80 35.40 43.02
C MET A 1 -46.40 34.03 42.82
N THR A 2 -46.19 33.40 41.71
CA THR A 2 -46.74 32.07 41.46
C THR A 2 -45.61 31.26 40.87
N VAL A 3 -45.15 30.27 41.62
CA VAL A 3 -44.04 29.35 41.21
C VAL A 3 -44.65 28.29 40.33
N GLN A 4 -44.15 28.22 39.09
CA GLN A 4 -44.45 27.12 38.14
C GLN A 4 -43.42 26.01 38.27
N THR A 5 -43.89 24.80 38.48
CA THR A 5 -43.18 23.53 38.50
C THR A 5 -42.82 23.09 37.09
N PRO A 6 -41.65 22.51 36.79
CA PRO A 6 -41.32 22.03 35.46
C PRO A 6 -41.94 20.67 35.14
N THR A 7 -42.52 20.59 33.96
CA THR A 7 -43.19 19.44 33.35
C THR A 7 -42.17 18.37 32.94
N ALA A 8 -42.56 17.10 33.07
CA ALA A 8 -41.82 15.89 32.80
C ALA A 8 -41.25 15.82 31.36
N ALA A 9 -39.99 15.41 31.26
CA ALA A 9 -39.32 15.11 30.02
C ALA A 9 -39.96 13.89 29.32
N GLN A 10 -40.40 14.09 28.11
CA GLN A 10 -40.84 13.03 27.20
C GLN A 10 -39.62 12.20 26.75
N ARG A 11 -39.69 10.89 27.02
CA ARG A 11 -38.73 9.92 26.48
C ARG A 11 -38.98 9.73 24.99
N GLU A 12 -37.95 9.96 24.19
CA GLU A 12 -37.92 9.55 22.78
C GLU A 12 -37.97 8.01 22.63
N PRO A 13 -38.73 7.50 21.66
CA PRO A 13 -38.78 6.05 21.42
C PRO A 13 -37.46 5.58 20.75
N ALA A 14 -37.01 4.40 21.19
CA ALA A 14 -35.83 3.72 20.62
C ALA A 14 -36.02 3.41 19.12
N PRO A 15 -34.94 3.45 18.31
CA PRO A 15 -35.03 3.14 16.90
C PRO A 15 -35.37 1.64 16.68
N PRO A 16 -36.10 1.31 15.59
CA PRO A 16 -36.49 -0.06 15.32
C PRO A 16 -35.27 -0.94 14.95
N SER A 17 -35.29 -2.17 15.45
CA SER A 17 -34.33 -3.23 15.17
C SER A 17 -34.27 -3.48 13.66
N ALA A 18 -33.06 -3.56 13.08
CA ALA A 18 -32.85 -3.91 11.70
C ALA A 18 -33.35 -5.34 11.41
N PRO A 19 -33.95 -5.60 10.25
CA PRO A 19 -34.32 -6.94 9.84
C PRO A 19 -33.08 -7.79 9.59
N GLY A 20 -33.13 -9.05 10.05
CA GLY A 20 -32.08 -10.05 9.84
C GLY A 20 -31.82 -10.22 8.36
N GLY A 21 -30.55 -10.02 7.97
CA GLY A 21 -30.09 -10.30 6.62
C GLY A 21 -29.99 -11.81 6.39
N ASP A 22 -30.64 -12.27 5.33
CA ASP A 22 -30.48 -13.61 4.78
C ASP A 22 -29.01 -13.89 4.49
N GLU A 23 -28.50 -14.99 5.03
CA GLU A 23 -27.22 -15.57 4.65
C GLU A 23 -27.33 -16.11 3.21
N ASP A 24 -26.89 -15.30 2.26
CA ASP A 24 -26.70 -15.73 0.88
C ASP A 24 -25.45 -16.62 0.82
N ALA A 25 -25.68 -17.92 0.81
CA ALA A 25 -24.67 -18.95 0.64
C ALA A 25 -24.10 -18.88 -0.78
N GLY A 26 -23.04 -18.09 -0.97
CA GLY A 26 -22.22 -18.13 -2.17
C GLY A 26 -21.61 -19.53 -2.39
N PRO A 27 -21.27 -19.90 -3.64
CA PRO A 27 -20.88 -21.27 -4.00
C PRO A 27 -19.71 -21.75 -3.14
N ALA A 28 -19.91 -22.91 -2.52
CA ALA A 28 -18.98 -23.58 -1.63
C ALA A 28 -17.59 -23.68 -2.25
N ALA A 29 -16.68 -22.80 -1.82
CA ALA A 29 -15.25 -22.99 -2.04
C ALA A 29 -14.88 -24.29 -1.32
N ALA A 30 -14.50 -25.30 -2.08
CA ALA A 30 -14.05 -26.59 -1.58
C ALA A 30 -13.07 -26.34 -0.42
N ARG A 31 -13.48 -26.73 0.79
CA ARG A 31 -12.64 -26.77 1.98
C ARG A 31 -11.53 -27.76 1.70
N ARG A 32 -10.36 -27.28 1.29
CA ARG A 32 -9.15 -28.10 1.31
C ARG A 32 -8.78 -28.32 2.77
N GLY A 33 -8.71 -29.58 3.14
CA GLY A 33 -8.36 -30.03 4.46
C GLY A 33 -6.94 -29.60 4.88
N ASP A 34 -6.75 -29.63 6.17
CA ASP A 34 -5.57 -29.38 6.97
C ASP A 34 -5.06 -27.93 7.03
N GLY A 35 -5.12 -27.39 8.24
CA GLY A 35 -4.77 -26.02 8.63
C GLY A 35 -3.30 -25.62 8.53
N ALA A 36 -2.57 -26.08 7.54
CA ALA A 36 -1.26 -25.55 7.21
C ALA A 36 -1.42 -24.14 6.63
N GLN A 37 -1.09 -23.14 7.42
CA GLN A 37 -1.11 -21.73 7.02
C GLN A 37 -0.24 -21.54 5.78
N GLN A 38 -0.82 -21.07 4.67
CA GLN A 38 -0.08 -20.80 3.42
C GLN A 38 1.08 -19.84 3.69
N ARG A 39 2.23 -20.11 3.08
CA ARG A 39 3.41 -19.25 3.23
C ARG A 39 3.17 -17.91 2.54
N LEU A 40 3.47 -16.82 3.25
CA LEU A 40 3.37 -15.46 2.74
C LEU A 40 4.67 -15.06 2.03
N VAL A 41 4.57 -14.52 0.83
CA VAL A 41 5.66 -13.91 0.07
C VAL A 41 5.32 -12.45 -0.12
N ILE A 42 5.99 -11.56 0.59
CA ILE A 42 5.86 -10.12 0.45
C ILE A 42 6.86 -9.63 -0.60
N VAL A 43 6.40 -8.78 -1.50
CA VAL A 43 7.25 -8.09 -2.48
C VAL A 43 7.03 -6.59 -2.35
N SER A 44 8.10 -5.85 -2.09
CA SER A 44 8.10 -4.39 -2.04
C SER A 44 9.29 -3.84 -2.82
N ASN A 45 9.25 -2.55 -3.16
CA ASN A 45 10.36 -1.94 -3.90
C ASN A 45 11.71 -2.18 -3.21
N ARG A 46 11.77 -2.05 -1.87
CA ARG A 46 12.99 -2.26 -1.08
C ARG A 46 12.73 -3.22 0.08
N VAL A 47 13.64 -4.17 0.29
CA VAL A 47 13.66 -4.98 1.51
C VAL A 47 14.18 -4.15 2.67
N ALA A 48 13.46 -4.13 3.79
CA ALA A 48 13.94 -3.49 5.00
C ALA A 48 14.95 -4.38 5.75
N ASP A 49 15.85 -3.75 6.50
CA ASP A 49 16.76 -4.51 7.38
C ASP A 49 16.00 -5.03 8.60
N LEU A 50 15.62 -6.30 8.57
CA LEU A 50 14.89 -6.96 9.66
C LEU A 50 15.69 -7.07 10.97
N ARG A 51 16.99 -6.77 10.98
CA ARG A 51 17.85 -6.76 12.18
C ARG A 51 17.79 -5.42 12.89
N ALA A 52 17.41 -4.35 12.19
CA ALA A 52 17.30 -3.03 12.78
C ALA A 52 16.20 -3.02 13.86
N SER A 53 16.52 -2.48 15.03
CA SER A 53 15.58 -2.36 16.16
C SER A 53 14.46 -1.34 15.88
N GLN A 54 14.72 -0.39 14.98
CA GLN A 54 13.74 0.59 14.51
C GLN A 54 13.71 0.60 12.98
N GLN A 55 12.53 0.36 12.43
CA GLN A 55 12.27 0.49 11.02
C GLN A 55 11.84 1.94 10.73
N THR A 56 12.37 2.54 9.67
CA THR A 56 11.91 3.85 9.19
C THR A 56 10.87 3.68 8.10
N GLY A 57 9.69 4.24 8.32
CA GLY A 57 8.56 4.19 7.37
C GLY A 57 7.47 3.18 7.77
N GLY A 58 6.21 3.65 7.73
CA GLY A 58 5.05 2.88 8.21
C GLY A 58 4.86 1.54 7.47
N LEU A 59 5.10 1.50 6.16
CA LEU A 59 5.02 0.27 5.37
C LEU A 59 6.03 -0.79 5.85
N ALA A 60 7.30 -0.41 6.03
CA ALA A 60 8.34 -1.34 6.45
C ALA A 60 8.07 -1.91 7.85
N VAL A 61 7.54 -1.08 8.77
CA VAL A 61 7.14 -1.52 10.11
C VAL A 61 6.01 -2.53 10.04
N GLY A 62 4.91 -2.21 9.34
CA GLY A 62 3.74 -3.09 9.23
C GLY A 62 4.05 -4.42 8.57
N LEU A 63 4.85 -4.43 7.50
CA LEU A 63 5.25 -5.65 6.81
C LEU A 63 6.22 -6.51 7.65
N ALA A 64 7.17 -5.88 8.35
CA ALA A 64 8.08 -6.58 9.24
C ALA A 64 7.32 -7.27 10.38
N ASP A 65 6.32 -6.62 10.97
CA ASP A 65 5.52 -7.19 12.04
C ASP A 65 4.65 -8.36 11.55
N ALA A 66 4.01 -8.23 10.39
CA ALA A 66 3.25 -9.31 9.78
C ALA A 66 4.13 -10.55 9.51
N LEU A 67 5.34 -10.33 8.99
CA LEU A 67 6.29 -11.42 8.72
C LEU A 67 6.89 -12.01 9.99
N ARG A 68 7.18 -11.21 11.03
CA ARG A 68 7.67 -11.75 12.31
C ARG A 68 6.66 -12.70 12.96
N GLN A 69 5.37 -12.37 12.85
CA GLN A 69 4.30 -13.20 13.40
C GLN A 69 4.05 -14.46 12.57
N ARG A 70 4.05 -14.35 11.25
CA ARG A 70 3.60 -15.40 10.34
C ARG A 70 4.74 -16.20 9.73
N GLY A 71 5.93 -15.61 9.61
CA GLY A 71 7.01 -16.15 8.80
C GLY A 71 6.79 -15.94 7.31
N GLY A 72 7.78 -16.30 6.49
CA GLY A 72 7.65 -16.22 5.04
C GLY A 72 8.88 -15.68 4.33
N VAL A 73 8.62 -15.03 3.19
CA VAL A 73 9.66 -14.43 2.34
C VAL A 73 9.40 -12.93 2.19
N TRP A 74 10.45 -12.14 2.21
CA TRP A 74 10.41 -10.73 1.81
C TRP A 74 11.40 -10.51 0.68
N PHE A 75 10.89 -10.15 -0.50
CA PHE A 75 11.68 -9.87 -1.69
C PHE A 75 11.63 -8.40 -2.05
N GLY A 76 12.75 -7.85 -2.53
CA GLY A 76 12.83 -6.49 -3.09
C GLY A 76 14.27 -6.05 -3.34
N TRP A 77 14.45 -4.79 -3.70
CA TRP A 77 15.76 -4.19 -3.92
C TRP A 77 16.60 -4.13 -2.63
N ASN A 78 17.92 -4.32 -2.76
CA ASN A 78 18.87 -4.31 -1.64
C ASN A 78 19.21 -2.90 -1.10
N GLY A 79 18.69 -1.85 -1.74
CA GLY A 79 18.95 -0.46 -1.35
C GLY A 79 20.27 0.12 -1.83
N LYS A 80 21.08 -0.64 -2.59
CA LYS A 80 22.38 -0.20 -3.11
C LYS A 80 22.28 0.08 -4.60
N ARG A 81 22.91 1.16 -5.06
CA ARG A 81 23.03 1.51 -6.48
C ARG A 81 24.28 0.84 -7.08
N THR A 82 24.37 -0.49 -6.93
CA THR A 82 25.54 -1.27 -7.37
C THR A 82 25.09 -2.63 -7.86
N GLY A 83 25.81 -3.17 -8.82
CA GLY A 83 25.49 -4.45 -9.45
C GLY A 83 24.74 -4.30 -10.77
N GLU A 84 24.22 -5.40 -11.26
CA GLU A 84 23.42 -5.48 -12.49
C GLU A 84 21.98 -5.85 -12.17
N THR A 85 21.02 -5.21 -12.82
CA THR A 85 19.61 -5.59 -12.74
C THR A 85 19.43 -7.01 -13.27
N GLY A 86 18.80 -7.88 -12.45
CA GLY A 86 18.71 -9.31 -12.78
C GLY A 86 19.94 -10.15 -12.35
N GLY A 87 20.96 -9.52 -11.77
CA GLY A 87 22.12 -10.20 -11.18
C GLY A 87 21.78 -11.07 -9.98
N PRO A 88 22.77 -11.71 -9.33
CA PRO A 88 22.57 -12.60 -8.19
C PRO A 88 21.87 -11.90 -7.02
N VAL A 89 20.92 -12.56 -6.40
CA VAL A 89 20.23 -12.07 -5.19
C VAL A 89 20.95 -12.54 -3.93
N GLU A 90 20.88 -11.72 -2.89
CA GLU A 90 21.34 -12.09 -1.53
C GLU A 90 20.15 -12.60 -0.72
N ALA A 91 20.17 -13.87 -0.31
CA ALA A 91 19.15 -14.46 0.54
C ALA A 91 19.68 -14.61 1.97
N THR A 92 19.02 -13.97 2.93
CA THR A 92 19.38 -14.00 4.34
C THR A 92 18.20 -14.48 5.18
N ARG A 93 18.41 -15.50 6.01
CA ARG A 93 17.39 -15.98 6.96
C ARG A 93 17.52 -15.27 8.31
N ILE A 94 16.39 -14.72 8.77
CA ILE A 94 16.27 -14.03 10.05
C ILE A 94 15.06 -14.60 10.79
N GLY A 95 15.31 -15.52 11.75
CA GLY A 95 14.24 -16.27 12.41
C GLY A 95 13.45 -17.13 11.42
N ASN A 96 12.15 -16.89 11.33
CA ASN A 96 11.23 -17.58 10.41
C ASN A 96 11.02 -16.83 9.08
N VAL A 97 11.75 -15.74 8.84
CA VAL A 97 11.66 -14.93 7.61
C VAL A 97 12.91 -15.12 6.77
N THR A 98 12.75 -15.26 5.46
CA THR A 98 13.82 -15.19 4.46
C THR A 98 13.72 -13.87 3.71
N ALA A 99 14.69 -12.99 3.93
CA ALA A 99 14.85 -11.75 3.16
C ALA A 99 15.66 -12.01 1.90
N ILE A 100 15.16 -11.64 0.74
CA ILE A 100 15.80 -11.80 -0.57
C ILE A 100 16.00 -10.42 -1.17
N ALA A 101 17.24 -9.99 -1.26
CA ALA A 101 17.64 -8.67 -1.70
C ALA A 101 18.22 -8.72 -3.12
N ALA A 102 17.55 -8.10 -4.06
CA ALA A 102 17.92 -8.05 -5.47
C ALA A 102 18.75 -6.79 -5.78
N PRO A 103 19.77 -6.87 -6.63
CA PRO A 103 20.48 -5.69 -7.11
C PRO A 103 19.68 -4.95 -8.19
N ILE A 104 19.87 -3.62 -8.25
CA ILE A 104 19.45 -2.76 -9.37
C ILE A 104 20.67 -1.98 -9.83
N SER A 105 20.90 -1.93 -11.15
CA SER A 105 22.00 -1.17 -11.74
C SER A 105 21.81 0.35 -11.52
N PRO A 106 22.88 1.17 -11.50
CA PRO A 106 22.74 2.62 -11.40
C PRO A 106 21.84 3.21 -12.49
N ALA A 107 21.98 2.75 -13.74
CA ALA A 107 21.16 3.23 -14.85
C ALA A 107 19.68 2.88 -14.68
N ASP A 108 19.37 1.64 -14.26
CA ASP A 108 17.99 1.26 -13.99
C ASP A 108 17.45 1.94 -12.74
N PHE A 109 18.26 2.19 -11.71
CA PHE A 109 17.82 2.99 -10.58
C PHE A 109 17.39 4.39 -11.02
N ASP A 110 18.19 5.05 -11.85
CA ASP A 110 17.88 6.40 -12.32
C ASP A 110 16.65 6.39 -13.26
N ALA A 111 16.51 5.45 -14.17
CA ALA A 111 15.38 5.40 -15.11
C ALA A 111 14.10 4.83 -14.50
N TYR A 112 14.18 3.71 -13.76
CA TYR A 112 13.02 3.05 -13.13
C TYR A 112 12.53 3.81 -11.90
N TYR A 113 13.44 4.04 -10.91
CA TYR A 113 13.05 4.56 -9.61
C TYR A 113 12.88 6.09 -9.63
N LEU A 114 13.93 6.83 -10.04
CA LEU A 114 13.86 8.29 -10.11
C LEU A 114 13.01 8.73 -11.30
N GLY A 115 13.17 8.10 -12.46
CA GLY A 115 12.46 8.44 -13.68
C GLY A 115 10.98 8.05 -13.61
N TYR A 116 10.63 6.79 -13.95
CA TYR A 116 9.22 6.44 -14.09
C TYR A 116 8.45 6.43 -12.75
N ALA A 117 8.96 5.76 -11.72
CA ALA A 117 8.22 5.66 -10.47
C ALA A 117 8.02 7.01 -9.79
N ASN A 118 9.08 7.82 -9.64
CA ASN A 118 9.00 9.06 -8.85
C ASN A 118 8.74 10.32 -9.69
N SER A 119 9.09 10.33 -10.99
CA SER A 119 8.81 11.49 -11.85
C SER A 119 7.52 11.34 -12.68
N VAL A 120 6.94 10.14 -12.77
CA VAL A 120 5.67 9.92 -13.47
C VAL A 120 4.58 9.45 -12.50
N LEU A 121 4.71 8.22 -11.94
CA LEU A 121 3.63 7.63 -11.15
C LEU A 121 3.36 8.37 -9.85
N TRP A 122 4.41 8.76 -9.13
CA TRP A 122 4.24 9.48 -7.86
C TRP A 122 3.47 10.79 -8.03
N PRO A 123 3.88 11.76 -8.90
CA PRO A 123 3.13 13.00 -9.09
C PRO A 123 1.75 12.74 -9.72
N LEU A 124 1.62 11.86 -10.70
CA LEU A 124 0.34 11.53 -11.31
C LEU A 124 -0.68 11.03 -10.28
N PHE A 125 -0.27 10.12 -9.40
CA PHE A 125 -1.14 9.53 -8.39
C PHE A 125 -1.45 10.51 -7.24
N HIS A 126 -0.62 11.56 -7.06
CA HIS A 126 -0.88 12.66 -6.14
C HIS A 126 -1.54 13.88 -6.83
N TYR A 127 -2.14 13.69 -8.01
CA TYR A 127 -2.88 14.72 -8.74
C TYR A 127 -2.05 15.94 -9.17
N ARG A 128 -0.73 15.76 -9.31
CA ARG A 128 0.23 16.80 -9.69
C ARG A 128 0.75 16.57 -11.11
N LEU A 129 -0.17 16.69 -12.11
CA LEU A 129 0.18 16.59 -13.53
C LEU A 129 1.26 17.60 -13.96
N ASP A 130 1.32 18.74 -13.28
CA ASP A 130 2.32 19.79 -13.51
C ASP A 130 3.76 19.34 -13.21
N LEU A 131 3.93 18.24 -12.49
CA LEU A 131 5.23 17.66 -12.12
C LEU A 131 5.54 16.34 -12.83
N VAL A 132 4.65 15.87 -13.70
CA VAL A 132 4.87 14.63 -14.46
C VAL A 132 5.92 14.88 -15.54
N ASP A 133 7.00 14.10 -15.46
CA ASP A 133 8.09 14.12 -16.46
C ASP A 133 8.21 12.73 -17.09
N TYR A 134 7.49 12.52 -18.21
CA TYR A 134 7.39 11.24 -18.88
C TYR A 134 8.48 11.06 -19.93
N SER A 135 9.10 9.88 -19.92
CA SER A 135 9.91 9.40 -21.05
C SER A 135 9.63 7.92 -21.32
N ALA A 136 9.62 7.52 -22.59
CA ALA A 136 9.46 6.11 -22.97
C ALA A 136 10.60 5.23 -22.42
N GLU A 137 11.83 5.76 -22.36
CA GLU A 137 12.98 5.07 -21.79
C GLU A 137 12.77 4.73 -20.31
N SER A 138 12.20 5.65 -19.53
CA SER A 138 11.91 5.42 -18.11
C SER A 138 10.81 4.37 -17.92
N TYR A 139 9.80 4.35 -18.79
CA TYR A 139 8.78 3.31 -18.81
C TYR A 139 9.35 1.93 -19.17
N ASP A 140 10.21 1.86 -20.20
CA ASP A 140 10.89 0.61 -20.57
C ASP A 140 11.75 0.07 -19.43
N ALA A 141 12.43 0.95 -18.69
CA ALA A 141 13.20 0.57 -17.51
C ALA A 141 12.29 0.05 -16.38
N TYR A 142 11.12 0.67 -16.20
CA TYR A 142 10.11 0.22 -15.23
C TYR A 142 9.63 -1.21 -15.52
N LEU A 143 9.35 -1.52 -16.78
CA LEU A 143 8.99 -2.87 -17.21
C LEU A 143 10.16 -3.85 -17.04
N ARG A 144 11.36 -3.47 -17.46
CA ARG A 144 12.57 -4.30 -17.39
C ARG A 144 12.93 -4.70 -15.96
N VAL A 145 12.86 -3.77 -15.01
CA VAL A 145 13.13 -4.06 -13.59
C VAL A 145 12.08 -5.01 -13.02
N ASN A 146 10.80 -4.80 -13.32
CA ASN A 146 9.72 -5.71 -12.88
C ASN A 146 9.91 -7.13 -13.46
N GLU A 147 10.33 -7.26 -14.72
CA GLU A 147 10.66 -8.55 -15.30
C GLU A 147 11.87 -9.22 -14.64
N ALA A 148 12.92 -8.46 -14.34
CA ALA A 148 14.09 -8.96 -13.63
C ALA A 148 13.70 -9.46 -12.23
N PHE A 149 12.90 -8.69 -11.49
CA PHE A 149 12.38 -9.08 -10.17
C PHE A 149 11.55 -10.36 -10.25
N ALA A 150 10.69 -10.51 -11.26
CA ALA A 150 9.91 -11.71 -11.45
C ALA A 150 10.79 -12.96 -11.68
N ARG A 151 11.82 -12.83 -12.53
CA ARG A 151 12.77 -13.92 -12.82
C ARG A 151 13.58 -14.30 -11.57
N GLN A 152 14.02 -13.31 -10.79
CA GLN A 152 14.79 -13.50 -9.56
C GLN A 152 13.95 -14.09 -8.43
N LEU A 153 12.67 -13.72 -8.32
CA LEU A 153 11.76 -14.21 -7.28
C LEU A 153 11.30 -15.65 -7.56
N LYS A 154 11.03 -16.00 -8.83
CA LYS A 154 10.43 -17.30 -9.22
C LYS A 154 11.09 -18.52 -8.58
N PRO A 155 12.43 -18.66 -8.50
CA PRO A 155 13.08 -19.85 -7.93
C PRO A 155 12.76 -20.08 -6.44
N PHE A 156 12.31 -19.06 -5.73
CA PHE A 156 11.99 -19.12 -4.30
C PHE A 156 10.52 -19.39 -4.01
N LEU A 157 9.68 -19.40 -5.05
CA LEU A 157 8.23 -19.60 -4.91
C LEU A 157 7.88 -21.08 -4.79
N ARG A 158 6.86 -21.37 -3.98
CA ARG A 158 6.21 -22.67 -3.82
C ARG A 158 4.81 -22.63 -4.45
N PRO A 159 4.25 -23.77 -4.86
CA PRO A 159 2.94 -23.80 -5.52
C PRO A 159 1.79 -23.22 -4.68
N ASP A 160 1.86 -23.35 -3.36
CA ASP A 160 0.85 -22.92 -2.38
C ASP A 160 1.10 -21.54 -1.74
N ASP A 161 2.14 -20.83 -2.17
CA ASP A 161 2.42 -19.48 -1.69
C ASP A 161 1.27 -18.50 -1.99
N VAL A 162 1.13 -17.51 -1.12
CA VAL A 162 0.37 -16.29 -1.37
C VAL A 162 1.34 -15.14 -1.54
N ILE A 163 1.33 -14.51 -2.70
CA ILE A 163 2.22 -13.40 -3.03
C ILE A 163 1.47 -12.08 -2.78
N TRP A 164 2.08 -11.20 -2.00
CA TRP A 164 1.52 -9.89 -1.68
C TRP A 164 2.49 -8.79 -2.13
N VAL A 165 2.12 -8.10 -3.20
CA VAL A 165 2.93 -7.07 -3.86
C VAL A 165 2.49 -5.69 -3.39
N HIS A 166 3.46 -4.84 -3.12
CA HIS A 166 3.22 -3.52 -2.54
C HIS A 166 3.68 -2.41 -3.46
N ASP A 167 2.76 -1.44 -3.60
CA ASP A 167 2.97 -0.09 -4.07
C ASP A 167 3.19 0.07 -5.58
N TYR A 168 3.16 1.31 -6.04
CA TYR A 168 3.16 1.72 -7.44
C TYR A 168 4.40 1.30 -8.24
N HIS A 169 5.50 1.00 -7.56
CA HIS A 169 6.73 0.52 -8.20
C HIS A 169 6.58 -0.84 -8.91
N LEU A 170 5.63 -1.66 -8.48
CA LEU A 170 5.57 -3.08 -8.83
C LEU A 170 4.23 -3.48 -9.47
N ILE A 171 3.49 -2.54 -10.03
CA ILE A 171 2.22 -2.82 -10.69
C ILE A 171 2.36 -3.93 -11.77
N PRO A 172 3.39 -3.95 -12.63
CA PRO A 172 3.52 -4.98 -13.68
C PRO A 172 3.94 -6.36 -13.18
N LEU A 173 4.35 -6.52 -11.92
CA LEU A 173 5.01 -7.73 -11.44
C LEU A 173 4.14 -8.99 -11.57
N ALA A 174 2.82 -8.90 -11.33
CA ALA A 174 1.95 -10.07 -11.47
C ALA A 174 1.94 -10.59 -12.90
N GLY A 175 1.78 -9.73 -13.90
CA GLY A 175 1.84 -10.10 -15.31
C GLY A 175 3.18 -10.75 -15.67
N CYS A 176 4.29 -10.21 -15.16
CA CYS A 176 5.63 -10.81 -15.35
C CYS A 176 5.71 -12.22 -14.75
N LEU A 177 5.22 -12.43 -13.53
CA LEU A 177 5.19 -13.75 -12.89
C LEU A 177 4.26 -14.72 -13.63
N ARG A 178 3.09 -14.25 -14.11
CA ARG A 178 2.15 -15.07 -14.89
C ARG A 178 2.79 -15.55 -16.20
N ARG A 179 3.48 -14.69 -16.93
CA ARG A 179 4.23 -15.07 -18.14
C ARG A 179 5.33 -16.12 -17.87
N LEU A 180 5.89 -16.14 -16.68
CA LEU A 180 6.82 -17.16 -16.21
C LEU A 180 6.14 -18.46 -15.74
N GLY A 181 4.80 -18.57 -15.82
CA GLY A 181 4.03 -19.75 -15.43
C GLY A 181 3.66 -19.81 -13.95
N CYS A 182 3.83 -18.73 -13.18
CA CYS A 182 3.45 -18.68 -11.78
C CYS A 182 1.92 -18.62 -11.65
N ARG A 183 1.34 -19.52 -10.86
CA ARG A 183 -0.12 -19.68 -10.68
C ARG A 183 -0.60 -19.38 -9.25
N GLN A 184 0.31 -18.94 -8.39
CA GLN A 184 0.02 -18.55 -7.01
C GLN A 184 -1.06 -17.46 -6.96
N ARG A 185 -1.77 -17.36 -5.83
CA ARG A 185 -2.62 -16.20 -5.56
C ARG A 185 -1.77 -14.97 -5.37
N MET A 186 -2.11 -13.89 -6.07
CA MET A 186 -1.37 -12.63 -6.04
C MET A 186 -2.30 -11.48 -5.66
N GLY A 187 -1.97 -10.79 -4.57
CA GLY A 187 -2.61 -9.54 -4.20
C GLY A 187 -1.67 -8.36 -4.43
N HIS A 188 -2.22 -7.25 -4.86
CA HIS A 188 -1.54 -5.95 -4.91
C HIS A 188 -2.13 -5.00 -3.89
N PHE A 189 -1.31 -4.19 -3.24
CA PHE A 189 -1.77 -3.13 -2.37
C PHE A 189 -1.08 -1.81 -2.73
N LEU A 190 -1.88 -0.83 -3.13
CA LEU A 190 -1.43 0.52 -3.43
C LEU A 190 -1.51 1.38 -2.17
N HIS A 191 -0.37 1.95 -1.75
CA HIS A 191 -0.26 2.74 -0.52
C HIS A 191 -0.52 4.23 -0.73
N ILE A 192 -0.45 4.71 -1.96
CA ILE A 192 -0.71 6.09 -2.37
C ILE A 192 -2.08 6.21 -3.03
N PRO A 193 -2.62 7.40 -3.24
CA PRO A 193 -3.89 7.58 -3.94
C PRO A 193 -3.89 6.94 -5.33
N PHE A 194 -5.07 6.57 -5.82
CA PHE A 194 -5.27 6.18 -7.23
C PHE A 194 -6.02 7.29 -7.95
N PRO A 195 -5.49 7.84 -9.07
CA PRO A 195 -6.08 9.00 -9.73
C PRO A 195 -7.41 8.66 -10.43
N PRO A 196 -8.29 9.67 -10.64
CA PRO A 196 -9.46 9.51 -11.49
C PRO A 196 -9.06 9.25 -12.95
N PRO A 197 -9.98 8.65 -13.75
CA PRO A 197 -9.69 8.25 -15.13
C PRO A 197 -9.09 9.37 -16.01
N ASP A 198 -9.60 10.58 -15.90
CA ASP A 198 -9.14 11.70 -16.72
C ASP A 198 -7.69 12.10 -16.44
N LEU A 199 -7.25 12.00 -15.18
CA LEU A 199 -5.87 12.26 -14.82
C LEU A 199 -4.97 11.09 -15.25
N LEU A 200 -5.41 9.85 -15.03
CA LEU A 200 -4.64 8.67 -15.40
C LEU A 200 -4.38 8.62 -16.92
N ALA A 201 -5.40 8.97 -17.71
CA ALA A 201 -5.34 9.03 -19.17
C ALA A 201 -4.41 10.13 -19.73
N ALA A 202 -3.84 10.98 -18.89
CA ALA A 202 -2.84 11.95 -19.32
C ALA A 202 -1.47 11.29 -19.64
N THR A 203 -1.23 10.04 -19.21
CA THR A 203 -0.02 9.29 -19.56
C THR A 203 -0.29 8.29 -20.68
N PRO A 204 0.64 8.09 -21.64
CA PRO A 204 0.39 7.24 -22.81
C PRO A 204 0.25 5.75 -22.48
N ASP A 205 0.77 5.32 -21.35
CA ASP A 205 0.80 3.92 -20.87
C ASP A 205 -0.30 3.59 -19.84
N HIS A 206 -1.30 4.46 -19.69
CA HIS A 206 -2.36 4.28 -18.69
C HIS A 206 -3.15 2.96 -18.86
N HIS A 207 -3.40 2.52 -20.11
CA HIS A 207 -4.07 1.23 -20.34
C HIS A 207 -3.23 0.07 -19.85
N GLN A 208 -1.93 0.06 -20.15
CA GLN A 208 -1.00 -0.99 -19.74
C GLN A 208 -0.87 -1.08 -18.22
N LEU A 209 -0.93 0.05 -17.51
CA LEU A 209 -0.92 0.09 -16.05
C LEU A 209 -2.17 -0.57 -15.47
N VAL A 210 -3.35 -0.26 -16.01
CA VAL A 210 -4.61 -0.86 -15.54
C VAL A 210 -4.71 -2.34 -15.90
N ASP A 211 -4.30 -2.72 -17.11
CA ASP A 211 -4.21 -4.13 -17.51
C ASP A 211 -3.28 -4.92 -16.58
N ALA A 212 -2.15 -4.32 -16.20
CA ALA A 212 -1.23 -4.93 -15.25
C ALA A 212 -1.84 -5.08 -13.84
N MET A 213 -2.68 -4.14 -13.40
CA MET A 213 -3.43 -4.29 -12.14
C MET A 213 -4.49 -5.40 -12.22
N ALA A 214 -5.08 -5.65 -13.39
CA ALA A 214 -6.04 -6.72 -13.60
C ALA A 214 -5.40 -8.13 -13.61
N GLU A 215 -4.07 -8.23 -13.70
CA GLU A 215 -3.33 -9.50 -13.57
C GLU A 215 -3.28 -10.05 -12.14
N TYR A 216 -3.60 -9.22 -11.14
CA TYR A 216 -3.73 -9.64 -9.75
C TYR A 216 -5.10 -10.29 -9.46
N ASP A 217 -5.16 -11.19 -8.48
CA ASP A 217 -6.42 -11.75 -8.00
C ASP A 217 -7.16 -10.77 -7.06
N LEU A 218 -6.41 -9.86 -6.43
CA LEU A 218 -6.93 -8.83 -5.52
C LEU A 218 -6.13 -7.53 -5.68
N ALA A 219 -6.82 -6.42 -5.94
CA ALA A 219 -6.27 -5.06 -5.87
C ALA A 219 -6.82 -4.35 -4.62
N GLY A 220 -5.95 -4.01 -3.70
CA GLY A 220 -6.25 -3.37 -2.42
C GLY A 220 -5.85 -1.90 -2.41
N PHE A 221 -6.68 -1.06 -1.77
CA PHE A 221 -6.51 0.39 -1.69
C PHE A 221 -6.81 0.91 -0.28
N GLN A 222 -6.37 2.15 0.01
CA GLN A 222 -6.59 2.79 1.30
C GLN A 222 -8.01 3.36 1.45
N THR A 223 -8.57 3.96 0.39
CA THR A 223 -9.80 4.75 0.47
C THR A 223 -10.88 4.22 -0.47
N HIS A 224 -12.13 4.64 -0.22
CA HIS A 224 -13.24 4.39 -1.15
C HIS A 224 -13.07 5.15 -2.46
N THR A 225 -12.45 6.33 -2.43
CA THR A 225 -12.18 7.13 -3.63
C THR A 225 -11.25 6.38 -4.58
N ASP A 226 -10.16 5.79 -4.08
CA ASP A 226 -9.21 5.02 -4.89
C ASP A 226 -9.91 3.82 -5.57
N VAL A 227 -10.70 3.06 -4.79
CA VAL A 227 -11.52 1.96 -5.32
C VAL A 227 -12.49 2.44 -6.37
N GLY A 228 -13.19 3.56 -6.11
CA GLY A 228 -14.14 4.17 -7.05
C GLY A 228 -13.46 4.60 -8.35
N ASN A 229 -12.30 5.24 -8.27
CA ASN A 229 -11.55 5.70 -9.43
C ASN A 229 -11.13 4.53 -10.34
N LEU A 230 -10.58 3.43 -9.78
CA LEU A 230 -10.23 2.26 -10.59
C LEU A 230 -11.48 1.60 -11.21
N LYS A 231 -12.57 1.44 -10.44
CA LYS A 231 -13.83 0.88 -10.95
C LYS A 231 -14.38 1.76 -12.10
N THR A 232 -14.38 3.08 -11.93
CA THR A 232 -14.81 4.01 -12.98
C THR A 232 -13.93 3.87 -14.22
N TYR A 233 -12.61 3.81 -14.06
CA TYR A 233 -11.71 3.58 -15.19
C TYR A 233 -12.05 2.29 -15.94
N LEU A 234 -12.19 1.17 -15.23
CA LEU A 234 -12.51 -0.13 -15.82
C LEU A 234 -13.83 -0.10 -16.59
N THR A 235 -14.86 0.56 -16.06
CA THR A 235 -16.19 0.60 -16.71
C THR A 235 -16.28 1.61 -17.87
N THR A 236 -15.46 2.65 -17.88
CA THR A 236 -15.57 3.74 -18.87
C THR A 236 -14.47 3.73 -19.92
N GLN A 237 -13.31 3.16 -19.62
CA GLN A 237 -12.11 3.22 -20.48
C GLN A 237 -11.65 1.83 -20.97
N THR A 238 -12.32 0.74 -20.55
CA THR A 238 -11.97 -0.63 -20.95
C THR A 238 -13.22 -1.44 -21.28
N GLU A 239 -13.03 -2.64 -21.82
CA GLU A 239 -14.09 -3.64 -22.02
C GLU A 239 -14.30 -4.55 -20.80
N ALA A 240 -13.92 -4.08 -19.60
CA ALA A 240 -14.05 -4.86 -18.39
C ALA A 240 -15.53 -5.14 -18.06
N GLN A 241 -15.82 -6.40 -17.74
CA GLN A 241 -17.12 -6.81 -17.27
C GLN A 241 -17.16 -6.77 -15.74
N GLU A 242 -18.08 -5.97 -15.18
CA GLU A 242 -18.35 -6.01 -13.74
C GLU A 242 -19.06 -7.31 -13.36
N LEU A 243 -18.62 -7.92 -12.27
CA LEU A 243 -19.15 -9.15 -11.70
C LEU A 243 -19.56 -8.94 -10.24
N PRO A 244 -20.43 -9.79 -9.66
CA PRO A 244 -20.78 -9.70 -8.24
C PRO A 244 -19.56 -9.76 -7.31
N GLY A 245 -19.64 -9.08 -6.17
CA GLY A 245 -18.63 -9.14 -5.09
C GLY A 245 -17.39 -8.30 -5.35
N ASP A 246 -17.56 -7.12 -5.97
CA ASP A 246 -16.48 -6.18 -6.30
C ASP A 246 -15.43 -6.75 -7.26
N CYS A 247 -15.84 -7.63 -8.16
CA CYS A 247 -14.98 -8.30 -9.13
C CYS A 247 -15.16 -7.70 -10.53
N PHE A 248 -14.06 -7.65 -11.29
CA PHE A 248 -14.04 -7.22 -12.69
C PHE A 248 -13.30 -8.26 -13.52
N ARG A 249 -13.87 -8.58 -14.70
CA ARG A 249 -13.21 -9.44 -15.69
C ARG A 249 -12.62 -8.58 -16.77
N LEU A 250 -11.30 -8.66 -16.98
CA LEU A 250 -10.56 -7.99 -18.05
C LEU A 250 -9.52 -8.96 -18.61
N GLY A 251 -9.36 -9.05 -19.92
CA GLY A 251 -8.36 -9.91 -20.56
C GLY A 251 -8.42 -11.39 -20.18
N GLY A 252 -9.62 -11.92 -19.85
CA GLY A 252 -9.81 -13.30 -19.43
C GLY A 252 -9.49 -13.59 -17.96
N ARG A 253 -9.07 -12.58 -17.19
CA ARG A 253 -8.81 -12.68 -15.74
C ARG A 253 -9.90 -11.97 -14.93
N VAL A 254 -9.99 -12.36 -13.66
CA VAL A 254 -10.90 -11.72 -12.69
C VAL A 254 -10.08 -11.13 -11.56
N VAL A 255 -10.15 -9.82 -11.39
CA VAL A 255 -9.58 -9.09 -10.27
C VAL A 255 -10.69 -8.66 -9.31
N ARG A 256 -10.46 -8.82 -8.00
CA ARG A 256 -11.32 -8.25 -6.96
C ARG A 256 -10.72 -6.92 -6.50
N ILE A 257 -11.55 -5.89 -6.38
CA ILE A 257 -11.09 -4.55 -6.01
C ILE A 257 -11.70 -4.18 -4.66
N ARG A 258 -10.86 -3.96 -3.63
CA ARG A 258 -11.35 -3.68 -2.27
C ARG A 258 -10.53 -2.64 -1.52
N ARG A 259 -11.21 -2.00 -0.58
CA ARG A 259 -10.59 -1.09 0.38
C ARG A 259 -10.10 -1.86 1.62
N PHE A 260 -8.87 -1.55 2.04
CA PHE A 260 -8.24 -2.02 3.28
C PHE A 260 -7.50 -0.85 3.94
N PRO A 261 -8.18 0.00 4.71
CA PRO A 261 -7.53 1.17 5.31
C PRO A 261 -6.49 0.72 6.32
N ILE A 262 -5.30 1.31 6.25
CA ILE A 262 -4.27 1.07 7.26
C ILE A 262 -4.67 1.77 8.56
N GLY A 263 -4.45 1.10 9.69
CA GLY A 263 -4.65 1.65 11.02
C GLY A 263 -3.33 1.93 11.72
N ILE A 264 -3.41 2.40 12.96
CA ILE A 264 -2.29 2.57 13.87
C ILE A 264 -2.55 1.82 15.18
N ASP A 265 -1.50 1.43 15.90
CA ASP A 265 -1.62 0.95 17.29
C ASP A 265 -1.86 2.14 18.23
N ALA A 266 -3.11 2.63 18.28
CA ALA A 266 -3.48 3.75 19.12
C ALA A 266 -3.20 3.50 20.61
N GLN A 267 -3.35 2.26 21.08
CA GLN A 267 -3.04 1.90 22.47
C GLN A 267 -1.55 1.93 22.76
N GLY A 268 -0.73 1.44 21.82
CA GLY A 268 0.74 1.52 21.89
C GLY A 268 1.21 2.95 21.96
N PHE A 269 0.72 3.82 21.08
CA PHE A 269 1.00 5.25 21.10
C PHE A 269 0.58 5.90 22.42
N ALA A 270 -0.61 5.60 22.94
CA ALA A 270 -1.06 6.13 24.22
C ALA A 270 -0.20 5.65 25.41
N ARG A 271 0.28 4.41 25.39
CA ARG A 271 1.24 3.90 26.40
C ARG A 271 2.58 4.62 26.31
N LEU A 272 3.12 4.78 25.09
CA LEU A 272 4.37 5.49 24.85
C LEU A 272 4.27 6.93 25.32
N ALA A 273 3.23 7.65 24.94
CA ALA A 273 3.00 9.04 25.38
C ALA A 273 2.96 9.19 26.90
N ARG A 274 2.34 8.23 27.59
CA ARG A 274 2.32 8.24 29.08
C ARG A 274 3.71 8.00 29.67
N LYS A 275 4.50 7.09 29.09
CA LYS A 275 5.85 6.79 29.54
C LYS A 275 6.79 7.97 29.34
N GLU A 276 6.77 8.57 28.17
CA GLU A 276 7.67 9.68 27.78
C GLU A 276 7.26 11.02 28.40
N ASN A 277 6.05 11.12 28.99
CA ASN A 277 5.59 12.34 29.66
C ASN A 277 6.46 12.72 30.88
N THR A 278 7.32 11.82 31.36
CA THR A 278 8.32 12.06 32.40
C THR A 278 9.65 12.60 31.86
N ASP A 279 9.85 12.64 30.55
CA ASP A 279 11.07 13.18 29.95
C ASP A 279 11.24 14.68 30.27
N PRO A 280 12.41 15.09 30.80
CA PRO A 280 12.67 16.50 31.12
C PRO A 280 12.55 17.46 29.93
N ALA A 281 12.79 16.99 28.69
CA ALA A 281 12.65 17.79 27.49
C ALA A 281 11.16 18.05 27.20
N ILE A 282 10.32 17.01 27.30
CA ILE A 282 8.87 17.12 27.15
C ILE A 282 8.30 18.01 28.25
N ALA A 283 8.72 17.82 29.49
CA ALA A 283 8.29 18.65 30.61
C ALA A 283 8.65 20.15 30.41
N ARG A 284 9.81 20.45 29.83
CA ARG A 284 10.19 21.84 29.46
C ARG A 284 9.30 22.40 28.36
N MET A 285 8.99 21.59 27.34
CA MET A 285 8.10 21.98 26.23
C MET A 285 6.68 22.29 26.76
N LEU A 286 6.11 21.40 27.57
CA LEU A 286 4.79 21.57 28.16
C LEU A 286 4.68 22.83 29.04
N ARG A 287 5.74 23.17 29.83
CA ARG A 287 5.78 24.41 30.57
C ARG A 287 5.75 25.68 29.71
N ARG A 288 6.32 25.62 28.51
CA ARG A 288 6.29 26.77 27.56
C ARG A 288 4.90 26.98 26.95
N LEU A 289 4.07 25.96 26.94
CA LEU A 289 2.71 26.05 26.39
C LEU A 289 1.71 26.76 27.30
N ALA A 290 2.04 26.95 28.60
CA ALA A 290 1.33 27.79 29.57
C ALA A 290 -0.21 27.71 29.48
N GLY A 291 -0.77 26.49 29.37
CA GLY A 291 -2.22 26.26 29.27
C GLY A 291 -2.82 26.35 27.86
N GLY A 292 -2.00 26.62 26.83
CA GLY A 292 -2.40 26.49 25.42
C GLY A 292 -2.48 25.05 24.94
N GLN A 293 -3.13 24.84 23.80
CA GLN A 293 -3.13 23.56 23.09
C GLN A 293 -2.04 23.56 22.02
N GLN A 294 -1.33 22.44 21.86
CA GLN A 294 -0.34 22.27 20.80
C GLN A 294 -0.83 21.21 19.81
N ILE A 295 -0.84 21.56 18.54
CA ILE A 295 -1.03 20.62 17.43
C ILE A 295 0.33 20.42 16.79
N ILE A 296 0.76 19.15 16.70
CA ILE A 296 2.03 18.76 16.08
C ILE A 296 1.72 18.00 14.80
N GLY A 297 2.29 18.47 13.68
CA GLY A 297 2.36 17.72 12.43
C GLY A 297 3.80 17.23 12.24
N VAL A 298 3.95 15.93 11.96
CA VAL A 298 5.25 15.33 11.63
C VAL A 298 5.06 14.58 10.32
N ASP A 299 5.74 15.03 9.28
CA ASP A 299 5.66 14.42 7.96
C ASP A 299 7.03 14.41 7.27
N ARG A 300 7.13 13.67 6.15
CA ARG A 300 8.30 13.77 5.27
C ARG A 300 8.25 15.10 4.52
N LEU A 301 9.41 15.67 4.24
CA LEU A 301 9.50 16.82 3.36
C LEU A 301 9.24 16.37 1.92
N ASP A 302 7.99 16.44 1.50
CA ASP A 302 7.52 16.02 0.19
C ASP A 302 6.42 16.98 -0.29
N TYR A 303 6.42 17.32 -1.57
CA TYR A 303 5.44 18.23 -2.15
C TYR A 303 4.01 17.66 -2.14
N SER A 304 3.86 16.34 -2.10
CA SER A 304 2.56 15.66 -2.04
C SER A 304 1.81 15.92 -0.72
N ASN A 305 2.52 16.31 0.33
CA ASN A 305 1.95 16.61 1.64
C ASN A 305 1.49 18.08 1.78
N GLY A 306 1.49 18.85 0.69
CA GLY A 306 1.07 20.26 0.70
C GLY A 306 2.05 21.21 1.38
N GLU A 307 3.22 20.73 1.77
CA GLU A 307 4.23 21.56 2.39
C GLU A 307 4.99 22.40 1.34
N LYS A 308 4.72 23.69 1.34
CA LYS A 308 5.77 24.64 0.93
C LYS A 308 6.93 24.48 1.89
N PRO A 309 8.21 24.53 1.42
CA PRO A 309 9.34 24.51 2.33
C PRO A 309 9.07 25.52 3.44
N LEU A 310 8.92 25.03 4.65
CA LEU A 310 8.74 25.87 5.82
C LEU A 310 10.05 26.63 6.10
N ASN A 311 10.25 27.74 5.42
CA ASN A 311 10.95 28.87 6.01
C ASN A 311 9.99 29.50 7.05
N ALA A 312 9.62 28.74 8.06
CA ALA A 312 8.73 29.25 9.09
C ALA A 312 9.14 28.68 10.42
N SER A 313 9.58 29.59 11.27
CA SER A 313 9.46 29.40 12.71
C SER A 313 8.08 28.87 13.05
N PRO A 314 7.93 27.98 14.04
CA PRO A 314 6.64 27.43 14.42
C PRO A 314 5.69 28.60 14.75
N LYS A 315 4.68 28.79 13.90
CA LYS A 315 3.57 29.67 14.26
C LYS A 315 2.74 28.91 15.27
N VAL A 316 2.80 29.35 16.50
CA VAL A 316 1.83 28.99 17.53
C VAL A 316 0.50 29.61 17.10
N CYS A 317 -0.47 28.76 16.76
CA CYS A 317 -1.87 29.18 16.60
C CYS A 317 -2.57 29.11 17.95
#